data_e389e8ce5c88891998daf0e9398867db
#
_entry.id   e389e8ce5c88891998daf0e9398867db
#
_cell.length_a   1.000
_cell.length_b   1.000
_cell.length_c   1.000
_cell.angle_alpha   90.00
_cell.angle_beta   90.00
_cell.angle_gamma   90.00
#
_symmetry.space_group_name_H-M   'P 1'
#
loop_
_entity.id
_entity.type
_entity.pdbx_description
1 polymer ?
#
loop_
_entity_poly.entity_id
_entity_poly.type
_entity_poly.pdbx_seq_one_letter_code
_entity_poly.pdbx_strand_id
1 'polypeptide(L)'
;FYTKDKSLERDVNKEYSYYDVWKELILDRVYTARDRVVIVDADALVYRISAMCDTRSILVSRGGKTKEFDTRTKFKEYCKSKDLDYETFTIEDKIVSEDLSHCLATIKRAIKNIKEGFNATEIVFFLGGSYNARTDLPLPSQYKSNRSEQIRPKHLKGAREYLAKWYNTYVVTDIEADDIVLGVTQHIVNNTNAYCIAWQLDKDFLQN
;
A
#
# COMPACT_ATOMS: atom_id res chain seq x y z
N PHE A 1 7.12 -23.05 6.26
CA PHE A 1 7.69 -22.56 7.53
C PHE A 1 8.74 -21.53 7.19
N TYR A 2 8.43 -20.22 7.28
CA TYR A 2 9.44 -19.19 7.30
C TYR A 2 10.10 -19.27 8.67
N THR A 3 11.28 -19.84 8.73
CA THR A 3 12.16 -19.66 9.87
C THR A 3 12.42 -18.17 9.99
N LYS A 4 12.09 -17.60 11.16
CA LYS A 4 12.52 -16.26 11.57
C LYS A 4 14.02 -16.23 11.42
N ASP A 5 14.50 -15.70 10.30
CA ASP A 5 15.89 -15.29 10.22
C ASP A 5 16.02 -14.04 11.08
N LYS A 6 16.40 -14.22 12.34
CA LYS A 6 16.60 -13.12 13.29
C LYS A 6 17.66 -12.11 12.83
N SER A 7 18.45 -12.47 11.80
CA SER A 7 19.43 -11.58 11.18
C SER A 7 18.79 -10.47 10.33
N LEU A 8 17.50 -10.56 10.01
CA LEU A 8 16.74 -9.61 9.19
C LEU A 8 15.81 -8.68 10.01
N GLU A 9 15.98 -8.60 11.33
CA GLU A 9 15.21 -7.64 12.12
C GLU A 9 15.68 -6.21 11.76
N ARG A 10 15.01 -5.62 10.76
CA ARG A 10 15.30 -4.26 10.30
C ARG A 10 14.72 -3.24 11.26
N ASP A 11 15.40 -2.10 11.39
CA ASP A 11 14.83 -0.95 12.08
C ASP A 11 13.64 -0.42 11.27
N VAL A 12 12.44 -0.52 11.83
CA VAL A 12 11.19 -0.09 11.19
C VAL A 12 11.13 1.43 10.95
N ASN A 13 11.98 2.19 11.62
CA ASN A 13 12.07 3.65 11.49
C ASN A 13 13.18 4.08 10.52
N LYS A 14 13.99 3.15 10.01
CA LYS A 14 15.03 3.48 9.05
C LYS A 14 14.41 3.81 7.71
N GLU A 15 14.63 5.03 7.24
CA GLU A 15 14.34 5.44 5.88
C GLU A 15 15.60 5.36 5.02
N TYR A 16 15.42 5.03 3.75
CA TYR A 16 16.49 4.84 2.78
C TYR A 16 16.34 5.89 1.69
N SER A 17 17.43 6.58 1.36
CA SER A 17 17.47 7.41 0.15
C SER A 17 17.46 6.53 -1.11
N TYR A 18 17.16 7.15 -2.26
CA TYR A 18 17.34 6.48 -3.57
C TYR A 18 18.73 5.88 -3.71
N TYR A 19 19.77 6.61 -3.30
CA TYR A 19 21.17 6.15 -3.40
C TYR A 19 21.44 4.93 -2.52
N ASP A 20 20.91 4.89 -1.28
CA ASP A 20 21.10 3.74 -0.38
C ASP A 20 20.51 2.47 -0.98
N VAL A 21 19.29 2.56 -1.50
CA VAL A 21 18.61 1.44 -2.18
C VAL A 21 19.40 1.00 -3.40
N TRP A 22 19.80 1.97 -4.25
CA TRP A 22 20.56 1.70 -5.46
C TRP A 22 21.88 1.01 -5.15
N LYS A 23 22.59 1.48 -4.13
CA LYS A 23 23.83 0.86 -3.66
C LYS A 23 23.58 -0.58 -3.22
N GLU A 24 22.66 -0.82 -2.31
CA GLU A 24 22.40 -2.15 -1.74
C GLU A 24 21.88 -3.16 -2.78
N LEU A 25 20.99 -2.76 -3.67
CA LEU A 25 20.32 -3.67 -4.61
C LEU A 25 21.01 -3.76 -5.96
N ILE A 26 21.80 -2.77 -6.35
CA ILE A 26 22.36 -2.69 -7.70
C ILE A 26 23.88 -2.74 -7.68
N LEU A 27 24.55 -1.87 -6.89
CA LEU A 27 26.01 -1.76 -6.93
C LEU A 27 26.70 -2.87 -6.12
N ASP A 28 26.17 -3.21 -4.97
CA ASP A 28 26.77 -4.17 -4.03
C ASP A 28 26.29 -5.62 -4.28
N ARG A 29 25.46 -5.83 -5.32
CA ARG A 29 24.80 -7.11 -5.56
C ARG A 29 25.05 -7.66 -6.97
N VAL A 30 25.30 -8.97 -7.04
CA VAL A 30 25.42 -9.69 -8.30
C VAL A 30 24.19 -10.56 -8.52
N TYR A 31 23.50 -10.34 -9.63
CA TYR A 31 22.37 -11.14 -10.06
C TYR A 31 22.76 -12.15 -11.11
N THR A 32 22.21 -13.36 -11.01
CA THR A 32 22.51 -14.49 -11.90
C THR A 32 21.24 -14.98 -12.60
N ALA A 33 21.37 -15.82 -13.62
CA ALA A 33 20.25 -16.45 -14.31
C ALA A 33 19.37 -17.37 -13.42
N ARG A 34 19.81 -17.67 -12.19
CA ARG A 34 19.04 -18.45 -11.21
C ARG A 34 18.15 -17.58 -10.35
N ASP A 35 18.38 -16.28 -10.34
CA ASP A 35 17.63 -15.35 -9.52
C ASP A 35 16.29 -15.02 -10.18
N ARG A 36 15.23 -15.15 -9.39
CA ARG A 36 13.86 -14.76 -9.75
C ARG A 36 13.40 -13.75 -8.71
N VAL A 37 13.56 -12.49 -9.04
CA VAL A 37 13.35 -11.37 -8.13
C VAL A 37 11.97 -10.75 -8.40
N VAL A 38 11.18 -10.54 -7.36
CA VAL A 38 9.92 -9.80 -7.45
C VAL A 38 10.07 -8.49 -6.68
N ILE A 39 9.91 -7.39 -7.37
CA ILE A 39 9.96 -6.03 -6.80
C ILE A 39 8.53 -5.56 -6.61
N VAL A 40 8.15 -5.25 -5.38
CA VAL A 40 6.76 -5.00 -4.99
C VAL A 40 6.55 -3.56 -4.54
N ASP A 41 5.60 -2.84 -5.16
CA ASP A 41 5.00 -1.65 -4.55
C ASP A 41 4.14 -2.08 -3.37
N ALA A 42 4.71 -1.96 -2.18
CA ALA A 42 4.07 -2.43 -0.97
C ALA A 42 3.03 -1.45 -0.42
N ASP A 43 3.07 -0.17 -0.79
CA ASP A 43 2.04 0.80 -0.37
C ASP A 43 0.67 0.41 -0.92
N ALA A 44 0.60 0.07 -2.19
CA ALA A 44 -0.62 -0.40 -2.82
C ALA A 44 -1.12 -1.71 -2.19
N LEU A 45 -0.21 -2.65 -1.93
CA LEU A 45 -0.53 -3.95 -1.31
C LEU A 45 -1.13 -3.78 0.09
N VAL A 46 -0.43 -3.07 1.00
CA VAL A 46 -0.87 -2.91 2.40
C VAL A 46 -2.12 -2.05 2.50
N TYR A 47 -2.24 -1.01 1.66
CA TYR A 47 -3.44 -0.16 1.63
C TYR A 47 -4.67 -0.99 1.26
N ARG A 48 -4.60 -1.75 0.18
CA ARG A 48 -5.71 -2.58 -0.30
C ARG A 48 -6.14 -3.60 0.75
N ILE A 49 -5.20 -4.34 1.33
CA ILE A 49 -5.52 -5.36 2.33
C ILE A 49 -6.08 -4.73 3.60
N SER A 50 -5.50 -3.62 4.07
CA SER A 50 -6.02 -2.91 5.25
C SER A 50 -7.41 -2.34 5.01
N ALA A 51 -7.69 -1.82 3.81
CA ALA A 51 -9.01 -1.32 3.46
C ALA A 51 -10.08 -2.43 3.38
N MET A 52 -9.69 -3.65 2.99
CA MET A 52 -10.61 -4.81 2.98
C MET A 52 -10.99 -5.27 4.38
N CYS A 53 -10.20 -4.94 5.41
CA CYS A 53 -10.52 -5.22 6.81
C CYS A 53 -11.49 -4.21 7.42
N ASP A 54 -11.81 -3.12 6.72
CA ASP A 54 -12.73 -2.08 7.18
C ASP A 54 -14.08 -2.21 6.49
N THR A 55 -15.12 -2.50 7.27
CA THR A 55 -16.52 -2.37 6.81
C THR A 55 -16.97 -0.94 7.05
N ARG A 56 -17.34 -0.23 6.00
CA ARG A 56 -17.77 1.16 6.04
C ARG A 56 -19.27 1.27 5.83
N SER A 57 -19.93 2.02 6.71
CA SER A 57 -21.35 2.38 6.61
C SER A 57 -21.53 3.82 7.06
N ILE A 58 -22.73 4.34 6.96
CA ILE A 58 -23.11 5.65 7.48
C ILE A 58 -24.25 5.51 8.47
N LEU A 59 -24.19 6.27 9.55
CA LEU A 59 -25.31 6.48 10.46
C LEU A 59 -26.00 7.79 10.10
N VAL A 60 -27.29 7.70 9.81
CA VAL A 60 -28.11 8.83 9.41
C VAL A 60 -29.12 9.10 10.51
N SER A 61 -29.12 10.32 11.07
CA SER A 61 -30.00 10.69 12.15
C SER A 61 -30.89 11.90 11.80
N ARG A 62 -32.13 11.87 12.29
CA ARG A 62 -33.09 12.97 12.23
C ARG A 62 -34.13 12.81 13.33
N GLY A 63 -34.38 13.88 14.11
CA GLY A 63 -35.39 13.89 15.15
C GLY A 63 -35.26 12.76 16.18
N GLY A 64 -34.03 12.44 16.58
CA GLY A 64 -33.73 11.40 17.58
C GLY A 64 -33.81 9.96 17.06
N LYS A 65 -34.12 9.76 15.78
CA LYS A 65 -34.09 8.42 15.13
C LYS A 65 -32.84 8.28 14.31
N THR A 66 -32.15 7.13 14.45
CA THR A 66 -30.93 6.79 13.68
C THR A 66 -31.18 5.56 12.83
N LYS A 67 -30.68 5.58 11.60
CA LYS A 67 -30.72 4.45 10.67
C LYS A 67 -29.35 4.30 10.00
N GLU A 68 -28.92 3.05 9.81
CA GLU A 68 -27.67 2.72 9.14
C GLU A 68 -27.89 2.43 7.66
N PHE A 69 -26.99 2.92 6.80
CA PHE A 69 -26.94 2.65 5.38
C PHE A 69 -25.52 2.27 4.96
N ASP A 70 -25.38 1.35 4.02
CA ASP A 70 -24.07 0.90 3.54
C ASP A 70 -23.28 2.02 2.85
N THR A 71 -23.97 2.91 2.12
CA THR A 71 -23.32 4.01 1.37
C THR A 71 -24.19 5.26 1.35
N ARG A 72 -23.54 6.42 1.14
CA ARG A 72 -24.24 7.69 0.91
C ARG A 72 -25.13 7.65 -0.34
N THR A 73 -24.76 6.86 -1.35
CA THR A 73 -25.56 6.68 -2.57
C THR A 73 -26.89 5.98 -2.26
N LYS A 74 -26.86 4.86 -1.52
CA LYS A 74 -28.09 4.16 -1.10
C LYS A 74 -28.99 5.05 -0.24
N PHE A 75 -28.39 5.90 0.61
CA PHE A 75 -29.16 6.85 1.39
C PHE A 75 -29.81 7.93 0.51
N LYS A 76 -29.08 8.48 -0.49
CA LYS A 76 -29.67 9.44 -1.44
C LYS A 76 -30.83 8.83 -2.24
N GLU A 77 -30.70 7.58 -2.67
CA GLU A 77 -31.77 6.84 -3.34
C GLU A 77 -32.97 6.65 -2.41
N TYR A 78 -32.74 6.31 -1.15
CA TYR A 78 -33.79 6.22 -0.14
C TYR A 78 -34.53 7.57 0.06
N CYS A 79 -33.80 8.68 0.17
CA CYS A 79 -34.39 10.01 0.28
C CYS A 79 -35.30 10.31 -0.94
N LYS A 80 -34.80 10.07 -2.16
CA LYS A 80 -35.58 10.24 -3.39
C LYS A 80 -36.87 9.39 -3.40
N SER A 81 -36.78 8.13 -2.97
CA SER A 81 -37.92 7.22 -2.95
C SER A 81 -38.99 7.60 -1.94
N LYS A 82 -38.65 8.39 -0.93
CA LYS A 82 -39.54 8.82 0.16
C LYS A 82 -39.85 10.32 0.13
N ASP A 83 -39.43 11.03 -0.91
CA ASP A 83 -39.58 12.48 -1.05
C ASP A 83 -39.04 13.25 0.19
N LEU A 84 -37.86 12.83 0.65
CA LEU A 84 -37.20 13.41 1.82
C LEU A 84 -36.04 14.32 1.39
N ASP A 85 -35.92 15.46 2.05
CA ASP A 85 -34.79 16.35 1.85
C ASP A 85 -33.55 15.80 2.54
N TYR A 86 -32.51 15.48 1.74
CA TYR A 86 -31.23 14.92 2.17
C TYR A 86 -30.51 15.80 3.19
N GLU A 87 -30.56 17.12 3.01
CA GLU A 87 -29.83 18.08 3.86
C GLU A 87 -30.42 18.21 5.28
N THR A 88 -31.59 17.66 5.52
CA THR A 88 -32.23 17.67 6.85
C THR A 88 -31.72 16.59 7.80
N PHE A 89 -30.82 15.73 7.33
CA PHE A 89 -30.25 14.63 8.09
C PHE A 89 -28.81 14.91 8.50
N THR A 90 -28.46 14.49 9.71
CA THR A 90 -27.06 14.40 10.13
C THR A 90 -26.49 13.06 9.70
N ILE A 91 -25.32 13.08 9.03
CA ILE A 91 -24.68 11.88 8.50
C ILE A 91 -23.33 11.73 9.17
N GLU A 92 -23.11 10.57 9.80
CA GLU A 92 -21.83 10.21 10.42
C GLU A 92 -21.28 8.96 9.74
N ASP A 93 -19.97 8.98 9.41
CA ASP A 93 -19.30 7.81 8.88
C ASP A 93 -19.01 6.82 10.02
N LYS A 94 -19.41 5.55 9.82
CA LYS A 94 -19.15 4.45 10.75
C LYS A 94 -18.21 3.46 10.09
N ILE A 95 -17.11 3.14 10.78
CA ILE A 95 -16.13 2.15 10.34
C ILE A 95 -16.01 1.09 11.43
N VAL A 96 -16.23 -0.16 11.01
CA VAL A 96 -16.01 -1.34 11.85
C VAL A 96 -14.86 -2.12 11.22
N SER A 97 -13.77 -2.27 11.96
CA SER A 97 -12.57 -2.95 11.47
C SER A 97 -12.44 -4.32 12.12
N GLU A 98 -12.05 -5.31 11.32
CA GLU A 98 -11.61 -6.62 11.83
C GLU A 98 -10.38 -6.47 12.74
N ASP A 99 -10.00 -7.55 13.41
CA ASP A 99 -8.77 -7.57 14.22
C ASP A 99 -7.52 -7.44 13.33
N LEU A 100 -6.48 -6.76 13.85
CA LEU A 100 -5.21 -6.60 13.16
C LEU A 100 -4.59 -7.94 12.75
N SER A 101 -4.77 -8.98 13.54
CA SER A 101 -4.25 -10.32 13.23
C SER A 101 -4.80 -10.88 11.93
N HIS A 102 -6.06 -10.59 11.58
CA HIS A 102 -6.67 -10.98 10.30
C HIS A 102 -6.04 -10.24 9.13
N CYS A 103 -5.81 -8.93 9.29
CA CYS A 103 -5.10 -8.12 8.31
C CYS A 103 -3.70 -8.69 8.03
N LEU A 104 -2.92 -8.97 9.09
CA LEU A 104 -1.56 -9.51 8.97
C LEU A 104 -1.55 -10.93 8.38
N ALA A 105 -2.53 -11.78 8.72
CA ALA A 105 -2.66 -13.12 8.13
C ALA A 105 -2.96 -13.01 6.61
N THR A 106 -3.76 -12.04 6.20
CA THR A 106 -4.06 -11.81 4.78
C THR A 106 -2.84 -11.28 4.03
N ILE A 107 -2.04 -10.39 4.63
CA ILE A 107 -0.75 -9.94 4.06
C ILE A 107 0.20 -11.13 3.88
N LYS A 108 0.37 -11.97 4.90
CA LYS A 108 1.20 -13.19 4.80
C LYS A 108 0.78 -14.08 3.64
N ARG A 109 -0.52 -14.29 3.48
CA ARG A 109 -1.08 -15.11 2.39
C ARG A 109 -0.81 -14.49 1.03
N ALA A 110 -0.98 -13.17 0.90
CA ALA A 110 -0.69 -12.44 -0.34
C ALA A 110 0.79 -12.57 -0.72
N ILE A 111 1.71 -12.39 0.22
CA ILE A 111 3.15 -12.54 0.00
C ILE A 111 3.50 -13.97 -0.41
N LYS A 112 2.91 -14.97 0.27
CA LYS A 112 3.08 -16.38 -0.10
C LYS A 112 2.62 -16.64 -1.55
N ASN A 113 1.45 -16.13 -1.92
CA ASN A 113 0.91 -16.27 -3.27
C ASN A 113 1.81 -15.60 -4.32
N ILE A 114 2.37 -14.43 -4.04
CA ILE A 114 3.34 -13.76 -4.91
C ILE A 114 4.57 -14.65 -5.07
N LYS A 115 5.13 -15.15 -3.96
CA LYS A 115 6.32 -16.00 -3.98
C LYS A 115 6.12 -17.26 -4.80
N GLU A 116 5.04 -17.97 -4.55
CA GLU A 116 4.72 -19.24 -5.22
C GLU A 116 4.31 -19.02 -6.67
N GLY A 117 3.47 -18.01 -6.94
CA GLY A 117 2.97 -17.70 -8.28
C GLY A 117 4.07 -17.34 -9.29
N PHE A 118 5.11 -16.65 -8.82
CA PHE A 118 6.27 -16.28 -9.66
C PHE A 118 7.49 -17.19 -9.45
N ASN A 119 7.39 -18.20 -8.60
CA ASN A 119 8.51 -19.04 -8.19
C ASN A 119 9.73 -18.20 -7.76
N ALA A 120 9.46 -17.15 -6.95
CA ALA A 120 10.44 -16.14 -6.60
C ALA A 120 11.52 -16.70 -5.64
N THR A 121 12.79 -16.47 -5.97
CA THR A 121 13.92 -16.70 -5.06
C THR A 121 13.99 -15.60 -4.01
N GLU A 122 13.56 -14.39 -4.40
CA GLU A 122 13.54 -13.21 -3.53
C GLU A 122 12.35 -12.30 -3.85
N ILE A 123 11.87 -11.63 -2.81
CA ILE A 123 10.89 -10.54 -2.91
C ILE A 123 11.43 -9.34 -2.17
N VAL A 124 11.45 -8.19 -2.83
CA VAL A 124 11.83 -6.89 -2.26
C VAL A 124 10.61 -5.99 -2.24
N PHE A 125 10.34 -5.37 -1.10
CA PHE A 125 9.19 -4.50 -0.90
C PHE A 125 9.63 -3.04 -0.78
N PHE A 126 8.90 -2.13 -1.41
CA PHE A 126 9.09 -0.70 -1.26
C PHE A 126 7.87 -0.03 -0.65
N LEU A 127 8.10 0.78 0.37
CA LEU A 127 7.12 1.63 1.04
C LEU A 127 7.57 3.09 0.94
N GLY A 128 6.68 4.01 0.65
CA GLY A 128 6.98 5.43 0.70
C GLY A 128 7.28 5.90 2.13
N GLY A 129 8.30 6.72 2.30
CA GLY A 129 8.72 7.29 3.57
C GLY A 129 7.99 8.58 3.94
N SER A 130 8.63 9.36 4.81
CA SER A 130 8.07 10.61 5.34
C SER A 130 8.12 11.77 4.35
N TYR A 131 9.07 11.76 3.42
CA TYR A 131 9.32 12.84 2.47
C TYR A 131 9.34 12.33 1.02
N ASN A 132 8.89 13.21 0.11
CA ASN A 132 8.92 12.98 -1.33
C ASN A 132 9.29 14.29 -2.03
N ALA A 133 10.31 14.27 -2.86
CA ALA A 133 10.79 15.45 -3.59
C ALA A 133 9.72 16.11 -4.50
N ARG A 134 8.68 15.36 -4.91
CA ARG A 134 7.56 15.93 -5.68
C ARG A 134 6.73 16.95 -4.88
N THR A 135 6.78 16.89 -3.52
CA THR A 135 6.07 17.87 -2.69
C THR A 135 6.64 19.28 -2.79
N ASP A 136 7.91 19.40 -3.18
CA ASP A 136 8.63 20.67 -3.29
C ASP A 136 8.55 21.27 -4.71
N LEU A 137 7.94 20.57 -5.64
CA LEU A 137 7.74 21.09 -7.00
C LEU A 137 6.70 22.22 -7.00
N PRO A 138 6.96 23.33 -7.72
CA PRO A 138 6.03 24.45 -7.84
C PRO A 138 4.87 24.10 -8.79
N LEU A 139 3.98 23.24 -8.32
CA LEU A 139 2.79 22.82 -9.06
C LEU A 139 1.61 23.76 -8.81
N PRO A 140 0.69 23.93 -9.77
CA PRO A 140 -0.52 24.75 -9.60
C PRO A 140 -1.43 24.33 -8.46
N SER A 141 -1.36 23.05 -8.04
CA SER A 141 -2.02 22.51 -6.86
C SER A 141 -1.04 21.66 -6.08
N GLN A 142 -1.17 21.61 -4.75
CA GLN A 142 -0.32 20.75 -3.93
C GLN A 142 -0.46 19.31 -4.37
N TYR A 143 0.67 18.65 -4.56
CA TYR A 143 0.75 17.25 -4.92
C TYR A 143 -0.03 16.39 -3.92
N LYS A 144 -0.96 15.55 -4.41
CA LYS A 144 -1.82 14.67 -3.59
C LYS A 144 -2.71 15.39 -2.56
N SER A 145 -3.02 16.68 -2.72
CA SER A 145 -3.90 17.43 -1.80
C SER A 145 -5.27 16.75 -1.58
N ASN A 146 -5.80 16.08 -2.59
CA ASN A 146 -7.07 15.34 -2.52
C ASN A 146 -7.04 14.14 -1.55
N ARG A 147 -5.86 13.74 -1.05
CA ARG A 147 -5.72 12.60 -0.12
C ARG A 147 -5.85 13.00 1.35
N SER A 148 -5.78 14.30 1.68
CA SER A 148 -5.89 14.80 3.05
C SER A 148 -7.27 14.53 3.68
N GLU A 149 -8.33 14.48 2.88
CA GLU A 149 -9.70 14.24 3.33
C GLU A 149 -10.10 12.74 3.33
N GLN A 150 -9.22 11.86 2.85
CA GLN A 150 -9.54 10.43 2.79
C GLN A 150 -9.31 9.75 4.14
N ILE A 151 -10.34 9.08 4.64
CA ILE A 151 -10.21 8.25 5.84
C ILE A 151 -9.30 7.06 5.50
N ARG A 152 -8.13 7.03 6.13
CA ARG A 152 -7.16 5.94 5.95
C ARG A 152 -7.66 4.66 6.64
N PRO A 153 -7.34 3.47 6.09
CA PRO A 153 -7.63 2.20 6.74
C PRO A 153 -7.01 2.13 8.15
N LYS A 154 -7.78 1.60 9.11
CA LYS A 154 -7.38 1.52 10.52
C LYS A 154 -6.05 0.80 10.72
N HIS A 155 -5.84 -0.29 10.00
CA HIS A 155 -4.65 -1.15 10.18
C HIS A 155 -3.47 -0.79 9.29
N LEU A 156 -3.58 0.26 8.47
CA LEU A 156 -2.53 0.64 7.51
C LEU A 156 -1.15 0.82 8.17
N LYS A 157 -1.10 1.53 9.30
CA LYS A 157 0.16 1.75 10.02
C LYS A 157 0.77 0.42 10.50
N GLY A 158 0.00 -0.40 11.21
CA GLY A 158 0.48 -1.68 11.71
C GLY A 158 0.88 -2.67 10.61
N ALA A 159 0.20 -2.63 9.46
CA ALA A 159 0.54 -3.42 8.28
C ALA A 159 1.90 -3.01 7.67
N ARG A 160 2.17 -1.69 7.57
CA ARG A 160 3.45 -1.15 7.10
C ARG A 160 4.59 -1.52 8.04
N GLU A 161 4.42 -1.30 9.35
CA GLU A 161 5.40 -1.67 10.37
C GLU A 161 5.70 -3.18 10.36
N TYR A 162 4.67 -4.00 10.16
CA TYR A 162 4.84 -5.45 10.04
C TYR A 162 5.70 -5.83 8.84
N LEU A 163 5.47 -5.26 7.66
CA LEU A 163 6.32 -5.50 6.49
C LEU A 163 7.75 -5.03 6.71
N ALA A 164 7.93 -3.80 7.18
CA ALA A 164 9.25 -3.22 7.42
C ALA A 164 10.07 -4.05 8.42
N LYS A 165 9.41 -4.65 9.42
CA LYS A 165 10.08 -5.44 10.45
C LYS A 165 10.45 -6.86 10.01
N TRP A 166 9.58 -7.52 9.22
CA TRP A 166 9.68 -8.96 9.03
C TRP A 166 10.00 -9.42 7.60
N TYR A 167 10.08 -8.48 6.66
CA TYR A 167 10.37 -8.76 5.25
C TYR A 167 11.48 -7.87 4.72
N ASN A 168 12.04 -8.25 3.56
CA ASN A 168 13.04 -7.44 2.87
C ASN A 168 12.37 -6.17 2.30
N THR A 169 12.23 -5.15 3.16
CA THR A 169 11.46 -3.94 2.90
C THR A 169 12.34 -2.70 3.03
N TYR A 170 12.25 -1.81 2.06
CA TYR A 170 12.85 -0.48 2.07
C TYR A 170 11.76 0.57 2.22
N VAL A 171 11.83 1.36 3.27
CA VAL A 171 11.02 2.58 3.41
C VAL A 171 11.80 3.69 2.74
N VAL A 172 11.36 4.14 1.56
CA VAL A 172 12.13 5.06 0.72
C VAL A 172 11.70 6.50 0.93
N THR A 173 12.68 7.38 1.06
CA THR A 173 12.52 8.83 1.09
C THR A 173 13.11 9.44 -0.18
N ASP A 174 12.80 10.69 -0.50
CA ASP A 174 13.22 11.45 -1.68
C ASP A 174 12.52 11.09 -2.99
N ILE A 175 12.04 9.85 -3.15
CA ILE A 175 11.40 9.32 -4.36
C ILE A 175 10.13 8.56 -4.00
N GLU A 176 9.20 8.42 -4.93
CA GLU A 176 8.02 7.57 -4.74
C GLU A 176 8.38 6.08 -4.84
N ALA A 177 7.64 5.25 -4.10
CA ALA A 177 7.87 3.81 -4.10
C ALA A 177 7.67 3.18 -5.48
N ASP A 178 6.71 3.67 -6.27
CA ASP A 178 6.45 3.22 -7.64
C ASP A 178 7.58 3.56 -8.60
N ASP A 179 8.17 4.76 -8.50
CA ASP A 179 9.32 5.15 -9.33
C ASP A 179 10.55 4.26 -9.08
N ILE A 180 10.83 3.93 -7.80
CA ILE A 180 11.98 3.08 -7.49
C ILE A 180 11.73 1.62 -7.86
N VAL A 181 10.51 1.13 -7.75
CA VAL A 181 10.10 -0.20 -8.25
C VAL A 181 10.41 -0.30 -9.73
N LEU A 182 10.03 0.72 -10.51
CA LEU A 182 10.31 0.76 -11.96
C LEU A 182 11.81 0.80 -12.25
N GLY A 183 12.55 1.74 -11.62
CA GLY A 183 13.98 1.93 -11.86
C GLY A 183 14.81 0.69 -11.54
N VAL A 184 14.57 0.06 -10.39
CA VAL A 184 15.29 -1.17 -9.98
C VAL A 184 14.93 -2.33 -10.91
N THR A 185 13.67 -2.50 -11.24
CA THR A 185 13.24 -3.58 -12.15
C THR A 185 13.88 -3.43 -13.53
N GLN A 186 13.81 -2.25 -14.13
CA GLN A 186 14.42 -1.97 -15.44
C GLN A 186 15.92 -2.21 -15.43
N HIS A 187 16.60 -1.79 -14.35
CA HIS A 187 18.04 -2.02 -14.25
C HIS A 187 18.38 -3.50 -14.22
N ILE A 188 17.71 -4.30 -13.38
CA ILE A 188 17.96 -5.74 -13.27
C ILE A 188 17.70 -6.42 -14.61
N VAL A 189 16.57 -6.12 -15.27
CA VAL A 189 16.19 -6.71 -16.56
C VAL A 189 17.19 -6.37 -17.67
N ASN A 190 17.65 -5.12 -17.72
CA ASN A 190 18.48 -4.66 -18.83
C ASN A 190 19.98 -4.99 -18.66
N ASN A 191 20.43 -5.18 -17.42
CA ASN A 191 21.88 -5.28 -17.14
C ASN A 191 22.30 -6.61 -16.49
N THR A 192 21.34 -7.53 -16.27
CA THR A 192 21.65 -8.83 -15.66
C THR A 192 20.93 -9.98 -16.40
N ASN A 193 21.28 -11.21 -16.05
CA ASN A 193 20.61 -12.41 -16.54
C ASN A 193 19.50 -12.90 -15.60
N ALA A 194 19.17 -12.17 -14.54
CA ALA A 194 18.12 -12.54 -13.61
C ALA A 194 16.74 -12.32 -14.22
N TYR A 195 15.78 -13.13 -13.80
CA TYR A 195 14.39 -12.88 -14.09
C TYR A 195 13.82 -11.92 -13.03
N CYS A 196 13.37 -10.74 -13.45
CA CYS A 196 12.84 -9.73 -12.56
C CYS A 196 11.40 -9.34 -12.95
N ILE A 197 10.55 -9.20 -11.95
CA ILE A 197 9.13 -8.84 -12.10
C ILE A 197 8.83 -7.65 -11.19
N ALA A 198 8.24 -6.59 -11.76
CA ALA A 198 7.58 -5.56 -10.98
C ALA A 198 6.15 -5.99 -10.66
N TRP A 199 5.80 -5.97 -9.38
CA TRP A 199 4.44 -6.24 -8.91
C TRP A 199 3.83 -4.98 -8.32
N GLN A 200 2.80 -4.46 -8.98
CA GLN A 200 2.04 -3.32 -8.49
C GLN A 200 0.59 -3.33 -8.99
N LEU A 201 -0.25 -2.51 -8.36
CA LEU A 201 -1.68 -2.46 -8.65
C LEU A 201 -2.08 -1.28 -9.54
N ASP A 202 -1.16 -0.34 -9.80
CA ASP A 202 -1.43 0.83 -10.62
C ASP A 202 -1.38 0.46 -12.11
N LYS A 203 -2.37 0.95 -12.87
CA LYS A 203 -2.47 0.72 -14.31
C LYS A 203 -1.48 1.57 -15.11
N ASP A 204 -1.06 2.71 -14.54
CA ASP A 204 -0.16 3.65 -15.23
C ASP A 204 1.21 3.04 -15.52
N PHE A 205 1.58 2.01 -14.74
CA PHE A 205 2.79 1.22 -14.96
C PHE A 205 2.83 0.48 -16.30
N LEU A 206 1.68 0.13 -16.85
CA LEU A 206 1.60 -0.60 -18.14
C LEU A 206 1.78 0.29 -19.36
N GLN A 207 1.91 1.61 -19.14
CA GLN A 207 2.00 2.61 -20.23
C GLN A 207 3.43 3.12 -20.49
N ASN A 208 4.42 2.62 -19.73
CA ASN A 208 5.83 3.01 -19.84
C ASN A 208 6.70 1.90 -20.45
#